data_49526e73721f10ec8dd4c927489aa70d
#
_entry.id   49526e73721f10ec8dd4c927489aa70d
#
_cell.length_a   1.000
_cell.length_b   1.000
_cell.length_c   1.000
_cell.angle_alpha   90.00
_cell.angle_beta   90.00
_cell.angle_gamma   90.00
#
_symmetry.space_group_name_H-M   'P 1'
#
loop_
_entity.id
_entity.type
_entity.pdbx_description
1 polymer ?
#
loop_
_entity_poly.entity_id
_entity_poly.type
_entity_poly.pdbx_seq_one_letter_code
_entity_poly.pdbx_strand_id
1 'polypeptide(L)'
;DFTAATENERAKIMQKCGILYQSGALFSSMTLAENIALPLRQYTDYSDKLISELVSLKLALVGLTGFEEFYPSEISGGMKKRAGLARALALDPGIVYFDEPSAGLDPISSKMLDDLIIDINQSLGTTIVVVTHELASVFAIGTNSVFLDAETKSIIGRGNPHELLKNPPNEEVYKFLTRGAEKKNAK
;
A
#
# COMPACT_ATOMS: atom_id res chain seq x y z
N ASP A 1 9.58 -0.20 -20.72
CA ASP A 1 10.02 1.08 -20.13
C ASP A 1 8.84 2.06 -20.16
N PHE A 2 8.35 2.49 -18.97
CA PHE A 2 7.19 3.37 -18.85
C PHE A 2 7.42 4.76 -19.47
N THR A 3 8.64 5.28 -19.35
CA THR A 3 8.97 6.63 -19.86
C THR A 3 9.04 6.69 -21.37
N ALA A 4 9.42 5.60 -22.02
CA ALA A 4 9.50 5.46 -23.48
C ALA A 4 8.19 4.96 -24.12
N ALA A 5 7.21 4.54 -23.30
CA ALA A 5 5.95 3.96 -23.77
C ALA A 5 5.02 5.03 -24.34
N THR A 6 4.25 4.66 -25.36
CA THR A 6 3.14 5.46 -25.89
C THR A 6 2.01 5.61 -24.86
N GLU A 7 1.10 6.53 -25.06
CA GLU A 7 -0.03 6.76 -24.16
C GLU A 7 -0.89 5.49 -23.96
N ASN A 8 -1.18 4.76 -25.02
CA ASN A 8 -1.92 3.50 -24.96
C ASN A 8 -1.16 2.39 -24.20
N GLU A 9 0.15 2.32 -24.38
CA GLU A 9 0.98 1.35 -23.64
C GLU A 9 1.06 1.72 -22.15
N ARG A 10 1.18 3.01 -21.83
CA ARG A 10 1.13 3.49 -20.42
C ARG A 10 -0.20 3.13 -19.77
N ALA A 11 -1.32 3.35 -20.45
CA ALA A 11 -2.63 2.97 -19.93
C ALA A 11 -2.71 1.46 -19.59
N LYS A 12 -2.21 0.59 -20.47
CA LYS A 12 -2.14 -0.85 -20.23
C LYS A 12 -1.20 -1.24 -19.07
N ILE A 13 -0.08 -0.52 -18.91
CA ILE A 13 0.83 -0.73 -17.79
C ILE A 13 0.16 -0.30 -16.49
N MET A 14 -0.54 0.84 -16.47
CA MET A 14 -1.23 1.35 -15.29
C MET A 14 -2.34 0.42 -14.79
N GLN A 15 -3.05 -0.29 -15.70
CA GLN A 15 -4.04 -1.31 -15.32
C GLN A 15 -3.44 -2.49 -14.55
N LYS A 16 -2.13 -2.72 -14.71
CA LYS A 16 -1.39 -3.76 -13.95
C LYS A 16 -0.85 -3.27 -12.62
N CYS A 17 -1.13 -2.02 -12.27
CA CYS A 17 -0.68 -1.38 -11.04
C CYS A 17 -1.90 -0.98 -10.20
N GLY A 18 -1.90 -1.35 -8.92
CA GLY A 18 -2.83 -0.83 -7.94
C GLY A 18 -2.21 0.35 -7.19
N ILE A 19 -3.04 1.29 -6.74
CA ILE A 19 -2.58 2.43 -5.93
C ILE A 19 -3.50 2.60 -4.73
N LEU A 20 -2.91 2.59 -3.53
CA LEU A 20 -3.56 2.99 -2.30
C LEU A 20 -3.00 4.35 -1.87
N TYR A 21 -3.81 5.39 -1.99
CA TYR A 21 -3.47 6.73 -1.51
C TYR A 21 -3.63 6.85 0.01
N GLN A 22 -2.95 7.81 0.61
CA GLN A 22 -2.93 8.07 2.05
C GLN A 22 -4.32 8.11 2.72
N SER A 23 -5.33 8.70 2.07
CA SER A 23 -6.71 8.78 2.57
C SER A 23 -7.61 7.62 2.14
N GLY A 24 -7.08 6.61 1.41
CA GLY A 24 -7.86 5.58 0.74
C GLY A 24 -8.50 6.05 -0.58
N ALA A 25 -8.70 7.35 -0.75
CA ALA A 25 -9.27 8.03 -1.94
C ALA A 25 -10.56 7.38 -2.48
N LEU A 26 -11.43 6.88 -1.60
CA LEU A 26 -12.74 6.34 -2.00
C LEU A 26 -13.66 7.47 -2.47
N PHE A 27 -14.48 7.18 -3.46
CA PHE A 27 -15.55 8.08 -3.89
C PHE A 27 -16.65 8.11 -2.82
N SER A 28 -16.85 9.26 -2.20
CA SER A 28 -17.77 9.43 -1.06
C SER A 28 -19.24 9.23 -1.40
N SER A 29 -19.59 9.40 -2.66
CA SER A 29 -20.96 9.21 -3.19
C SER A 29 -21.25 7.77 -3.63
N MET A 30 -20.29 6.87 -3.50
CA MET A 30 -20.41 5.45 -3.86
C MET A 30 -20.30 4.58 -2.60
N THR A 31 -21.01 3.47 -2.58
CA THR A 31 -20.83 2.41 -1.57
C THR A 31 -19.44 1.78 -1.68
N LEU A 32 -19.05 0.94 -0.72
CA LEU A 32 -17.79 0.19 -0.82
C LEU A 32 -17.82 -0.76 -2.01
N ALA A 33 -18.94 -1.44 -2.23
CA ALA A 33 -19.09 -2.31 -3.40
C ALA A 33 -18.92 -1.54 -4.72
N GLU A 34 -19.56 -0.38 -4.85
CA GLU A 34 -19.45 0.45 -6.05
C GLU A 34 -18.02 0.97 -6.28
N ASN A 35 -17.34 1.36 -5.21
CA ASN A 35 -15.93 1.78 -5.29
C ASN A 35 -15.03 0.67 -5.84
N ILE A 36 -15.22 -0.58 -5.39
CA ILE A 36 -14.41 -1.71 -5.82
C ILE A 36 -14.84 -2.21 -7.21
N ALA A 37 -16.14 -2.15 -7.53
CA ALA A 37 -16.66 -2.52 -8.83
C ALA A 37 -16.21 -1.57 -9.96
N LEU A 38 -15.92 -0.30 -9.62
CA LEU A 38 -15.61 0.73 -10.62
C LEU A 38 -14.46 0.33 -11.57
N PRO A 39 -13.27 -0.04 -11.13
CA PRO A 39 -12.21 -0.47 -12.02
C PRO A 39 -12.57 -1.74 -12.80
N LEU A 40 -13.32 -2.67 -12.22
CA LEU A 40 -13.76 -3.88 -12.93
C LEU A 40 -14.70 -3.51 -14.10
N ARG A 41 -15.69 -2.66 -13.87
CA ARG A 41 -16.62 -2.20 -14.91
C ARG A 41 -15.92 -1.40 -16.01
N GLN A 42 -14.87 -0.65 -15.66
CA GLN A 42 -14.18 0.22 -16.59
C GLN A 42 -13.20 -0.53 -17.50
N TYR A 43 -12.58 -1.60 -16.99
CA TYR A 43 -11.43 -2.23 -17.65
C TYR A 43 -11.63 -3.70 -18.00
N THR A 44 -12.82 -4.26 -17.74
CA THR A 44 -13.15 -5.66 -18.10
C THR A 44 -14.53 -5.75 -18.73
N ASP A 45 -14.77 -6.83 -19.48
CA ASP A 45 -16.07 -7.19 -20.03
C ASP A 45 -16.82 -8.20 -19.14
N TYR A 46 -16.57 -8.18 -17.83
CA TYR A 46 -17.19 -9.10 -16.88
C TYR A 46 -18.68 -8.80 -16.71
N SER A 47 -19.48 -9.85 -16.52
CA SER A 47 -20.90 -9.69 -16.19
C SER A 47 -21.08 -9.07 -14.82
N ASP A 48 -22.22 -8.37 -14.58
CA ASP A 48 -22.52 -7.79 -13.26
C ASP A 48 -22.50 -8.84 -12.15
N LYS A 49 -22.92 -10.08 -12.44
CA LYS A 49 -22.84 -11.18 -11.47
C LYS A 49 -21.41 -11.48 -11.07
N LEU A 50 -20.50 -11.63 -12.04
CA LEU A 50 -19.09 -11.89 -11.76
C LEU A 50 -18.43 -10.72 -11.02
N ILE A 51 -18.75 -9.48 -11.41
CA ILE A 51 -18.28 -8.28 -10.70
C ILE A 51 -18.72 -8.29 -9.24
N SER A 52 -19.99 -8.61 -8.96
CA SER A 52 -20.51 -8.71 -7.59
C SER A 52 -19.78 -9.77 -6.77
N GLU A 53 -19.52 -10.94 -7.35
CA GLU A 53 -18.76 -12.02 -6.69
C GLU A 53 -17.30 -11.59 -6.40
N LEU A 54 -16.64 -10.93 -7.35
CA LEU A 54 -15.28 -10.41 -7.18
C LEU A 54 -15.23 -9.31 -6.12
N VAL A 55 -16.19 -8.39 -6.09
CA VAL A 55 -16.31 -7.34 -5.07
C VAL A 55 -16.41 -7.96 -3.67
N SER A 56 -17.30 -8.93 -3.47
CA SER A 56 -17.45 -9.63 -2.20
C SER A 56 -16.16 -10.33 -1.78
N LEU A 57 -15.45 -10.97 -2.73
CA LEU A 57 -14.16 -11.59 -2.49
C LEU A 57 -13.10 -10.56 -2.06
N LYS A 58 -13.01 -9.40 -2.74
CA LYS A 58 -12.04 -8.36 -2.39
C LYS A 58 -12.33 -7.70 -1.04
N LEU A 59 -13.60 -7.52 -0.69
CA LEU A 59 -14.00 -7.06 0.65
C LEU A 59 -13.67 -8.10 1.73
N ALA A 60 -13.92 -9.37 1.46
CA ALA A 60 -13.54 -10.45 2.38
C ALA A 60 -12.03 -10.50 2.62
N LEU A 61 -11.22 -10.34 1.55
CA LEU A 61 -9.76 -10.34 1.62
C LEU A 61 -9.22 -9.27 2.60
N VAL A 62 -9.90 -8.13 2.70
CA VAL A 62 -9.50 -7.04 3.61
C VAL A 62 -10.30 -7.02 4.92
N GLY A 63 -11.05 -8.08 5.23
CA GLY A 63 -11.84 -8.20 6.45
C GLY A 63 -13.01 -7.23 6.54
N LEU A 64 -13.69 -6.97 5.42
CA LEU A 64 -14.85 -6.08 5.31
C LEU A 64 -16.08 -6.80 4.72
N THR A 65 -16.22 -8.09 4.98
CA THR A 65 -17.43 -8.85 4.61
C THR A 65 -18.66 -8.26 5.31
N GLY A 66 -19.74 -8.02 4.56
CA GLY A 66 -20.98 -7.44 5.08
C GLY A 66 -21.02 -5.92 5.10
N PHE A 67 -19.97 -5.26 4.60
CA PHE A 67 -19.90 -3.79 4.49
C PHE A 67 -20.09 -3.28 3.05
N GLU A 68 -20.58 -4.13 2.15
CA GLU A 68 -20.74 -3.85 0.73
C GLU A 68 -21.53 -2.57 0.46
N GLU A 69 -22.65 -2.39 1.17
CA GLU A 69 -23.60 -1.30 0.99
C GLU A 69 -23.29 -0.04 1.82
N PHE A 70 -22.21 -0.07 2.63
CA PHE A 70 -21.81 1.09 3.43
C PHE A 70 -21.11 2.14 2.57
N TYR A 71 -21.38 3.39 2.89
CA TYR A 71 -20.64 4.53 2.33
C TYR A 71 -19.34 4.81 3.11
N PRO A 72 -18.35 5.43 2.48
CA PRO A 72 -17.10 5.80 3.19
C PRO A 72 -17.34 6.65 4.44
N SER A 73 -18.40 7.45 4.50
CA SER A 73 -18.73 8.28 5.67
C SER A 73 -19.17 7.47 6.89
N GLU A 74 -19.62 6.23 6.71
CA GLU A 74 -20.20 5.38 7.75
C GLU A 74 -19.19 4.44 8.41
N ILE A 75 -17.94 4.44 7.95
CA ILE A 75 -16.89 3.53 8.40
C ILE A 75 -15.68 4.26 9.00
N SER A 76 -14.90 3.55 9.82
CA SER A 76 -13.68 4.10 10.44
C SER A 76 -12.57 4.41 9.42
N GLY A 77 -11.58 5.21 9.82
CA GLY A 77 -10.42 5.53 8.98
C GLY A 77 -9.64 4.28 8.55
N GLY A 78 -9.45 3.31 9.44
CA GLY A 78 -8.80 2.03 9.11
C GLY A 78 -9.63 1.20 8.12
N MET A 79 -10.96 1.17 8.26
CA MET A 79 -11.83 0.52 7.29
C MET A 79 -11.77 1.20 5.91
N LYS A 80 -11.71 2.54 5.86
CA LYS A 80 -11.53 3.28 4.59
C LYS A 80 -10.25 2.88 3.86
N LYS A 81 -9.14 2.75 4.60
CA LYS A 81 -7.87 2.31 4.02
C LYS A 81 -7.94 0.87 3.51
N ARG A 82 -8.55 -0.04 4.26
CA ARG A 82 -8.76 -1.43 3.82
C ARG A 82 -9.67 -1.52 2.60
N ALA A 83 -10.75 -0.75 2.54
CA ALA A 83 -11.60 -0.68 1.34
C ALA A 83 -10.87 -0.08 0.14
N GLY A 84 -10.05 0.96 0.35
CA GLY A 84 -9.17 1.52 -0.67
C GLY A 84 -8.16 0.48 -1.20
N LEU A 85 -7.64 -0.38 -0.30
CA LEU A 85 -6.79 -1.50 -0.66
C LEU A 85 -7.54 -2.54 -1.50
N ALA A 86 -8.76 -2.92 -1.10
CA ALA A 86 -9.61 -3.83 -1.88
C ALA A 86 -9.83 -3.31 -3.31
N ARG A 87 -10.08 -1.98 -3.46
CA ARG A 87 -10.20 -1.35 -4.77
C ARG A 87 -8.88 -1.37 -5.55
N ALA A 88 -7.75 -1.10 -4.90
CA ALA A 88 -6.43 -1.17 -5.55
C ALA A 88 -6.10 -2.58 -6.07
N LEU A 89 -6.66 -3.62 -5.42
CA LEU A 89 -6.50 -5.03 -5.77
C LEU A 89 -7.58 -5.54 -6.74
N ALA A 90 -8.55 -4.74 -7.14
CA ALA A 90 -9.72 -5.21 -7.91
C ALA A 90 -9.35 -5.90 -9.22
N LEU A 91 -8.33 -5.40 -9.93
CA LEU A 91 -7.84 -5.95 -11.20
C LEU A 91 -6.70 -6.97 -11.05
N ASP A 92 -6.46 -7.52 -9.88
CA ASP A 92 -5.35 -8.42 -9.58
C ASP A 92 -3.99 -7.92 -10.10
N PRO A 93 -3.57 -6.69 -9.68
CA PRO A 93 -2.37 -6.06 -10.21
C PRO A 93 -1.11 -6.83 -9.78
N GLY A 94 -0.10 -6.87 -10.65
CA GLY A 94 1.20 -7.44 -10.32
C GLY A 94 2.03 -6.58 -9.36
N ILE A 95 1.71 -5.28 -9.27
CA ILE A 95 2.38 -4.32 -8.37
C ILE A 95 1.33 -3.44 -7.71
N VAL A 96 1.46 -3.21 -6.41
CA VAL A 96 0.63 -2.23 -5.68
C VAL A 96 1.53 -1.21 -5.00
N TYR A 97 1.21 0.06 -5.20
CA TYR A 97 1.89 1.20 -4.57
C TYR A 97 1.05 1.71 -3.40
N PHE A 98 1.67 1.88 -2.25
CA PHE A 98 1.06 2.44 -1.05
C PHE A 98 1.74 3.75 -0.69
N ASP A 99 0.95 4.79 -0.54
CA ASP A 99 1.39 6.10 -0.10
C ASP A 99 0.92 6.33 1.34
N GLU A 100 1.85 6.27 2.31
CA GLU A 100 1.61 6.43 3.73
C GLU A 100 0.40 5.63 4.26
N PRO A 101 0.37 4.29 4.09
CA PRO A 101 -0.83 3.50 4.35
C PRO A 101 -1.27 3.54 5.82
N SER A 102 -0.35 3.61 6.77
CA SER A 102 -0.60 3.65 8.22
C SER A 102 -0.84 5.05 8.78
N ALA A 103 -0.59 6.12 8.00
CA ALA A 103 -0.72 7.49 8.49
C ALA A 103 -2.11 7.79 9.06
N GLY A 104 -2.14 8.36 10.29
CA GLY A 104 -3.38 8.71 10.98
C GLY A 104 -4.17 7.54 11.57
N LEU A 105 -3.61 6.33 11.57
CA LEU A 105 -4.15 5.19 12.30
C LEU A 105 -3.57 5.12 13.72
N ASP A 106 -4.34 4.53 14.63
CA ASP A 106 -3.83 4.12 15.92
C ASP A 106 -2.85 2.94 15.76
N PRO A 107 -1.97 2.66 16.74
CA PRO A 107 -0.95 1.62 16.62
C PRO A 107 -1.50 0.21 16.36
N ILE A 108 -2.69 -0.10 16.87
CA ILE A 108 -3.32 -1.42 16.69
C ILE A 108 -3.81 -1.54 15.24
N SER A 109 -4.52 -0.52 14.76
CA SER A 109 -5.02 -0.48 13.37
C SER A 109 -3.87 -0.46 12.34
N SER A 110 -2.77 0.24 12.66
CA SER A 110 -1.56 0.25 11.84
C SER A 110 -0.96 -1.15 11.74
N LYS A 111 -0.78 -1.84 12.87
CA LYS A 111 -0.28 -3.22 12.88
C LYS A 111 -1.19 -4.17 12.09
N MET A 112 -2.51 -4.07 12.26
CA MET A 112 -3.47 -4.90 11.49
C MET A 112 -3.34 -4.67 9.98
N LEU A 113 -3.05 -3.43 9.55
CA LEU A 113 -2.83 -3.12 8.15
C LEU A 113 -1.49 -3.69 7.66
N ASP A 114 -0.43 -3.62 8.45
CA ASP A 114 0.87 -4.22 8.14
C ASP A 114 0.76 -5.75 8.00
N ASP A 115 0.07 -6.41 8.93
CA ASP A 115 -0.19 -7.86 8.87
C ASP A 115 -0.97 -8.22 7.58
N LEU A 116 -2.01 -7.44 7.24
CA LEU A 116 -2.78 -7.62 6.00
C LEU A 116 -1.92 -7.44 4.74
N ILE A 117 -1.00 -6.48 4.72
CA ILE A 117 -0.05 -6.25 3.62
C ILE A 117 0.84 -7.48 3.42
N ILE A 118 1.33 -8.08 4.50
CA ILE A 118 2.14 -9.31 4.46
C ILE A 118 1.31 -10.47 3.88
N ASP A 119 0.10 -10.67 4.39
CA ASP A 119 -0.80 -11.75 3.96
C ASP A 119 -1.13 -11.65 2.46
N ILE A 120 -1.41 -10.44 1.98
CA ILE A 120 -1.67 -10.18 0.55
C ILE A 120 -0.43 -10.49 -0.30
N ASN A 121 0.75 -10.01 0.11
CA ASN A 121 1.99 -10.27 -0.61
C ASN A 121 2.26 -11.78 -0.72
N GLN A 122 2.10 -12.53 0.39
CA GLN A 122 2.35 -13.97 0.44
C GLN A 122 1.29 -14.78 -0.33
N SER A 123 0.01 -14.40 -0.23
CA SER A 123 -1.09 -15.16 -0.82
C SER A 123 -1.25 -14.92 -2.31
N LEU A 124 -1.06 -13.67 -2.76
CA LEU A 124 -1.26 -13.26 -4.15
C LEU A 124 0.04 -13.17 -4.97
N GLY A 125 1.21 -13.19 -4.33
CA GLY A 125 2.49 -12.97 -4.99
C GLY A 125 2.66 -11.57 -5.58
N THR A 126 1.80 -10.62 -5.21
CA THR A 126 1.82 -9.23 -5.69
C THR A 126 3.01 -8.49 -5.09
N THR A 127 3.79 -7.80 -5.92
CA THR A 127 4.86 -6.91 -5.43
C THR A 127 4.25 -5.67 -4.79
N ILE A 128 4.68 -5.36 -3.57
CA ILE A 128 4.19 -4.20 -2.83
C ILE A 128 5.31 -3.19 -2.66
N VAL A 129 5.05 -1.95 -3.06
CA VAL A 129 5.95 -0.81 -2.89
C VAL A 129 5.28 0.16 -1.92
N VAL A 130 5.90 0.40 -0.77
CA VAL A 130 5.36 1.26 0.28
C VAL A 130 6.23 2.50 0.44
N VAL A 131 5.63 3.68 0.34
CA VAL A 131 6.25 4.95 0.76
C VAL A 131 5.75 5.25 2.16
N THR A 132 6.67 5.31 3.13
CA THR A 132 6.32 5.61 4.52
C THR A 132 7.51 6.14 5.31
N HIS A 133 7.21 6.90 6.36
CA HIS A 133 8.17 7.32 7.39
C HIS A 133 7.92 6.61 8.74
N GLU A 134 6.94 5.72 8.80
CA GLU A 134 6.60 4.96 10.01
C GLU A 134 7.58 3.79 10.21
N LEU A 135 8.51 3.95 11.16
CA LEU A 135 9.55 2.94 11.40
C LEU A 135 8.99 1.57 11.79
N ALA A 136 7.88 1.54 12.53
CA ALA A 136 7.24 0.27 12.91
C ALA A 136 6.89 -0.54 11.66
N SER A 137 6.23 0.09 10.67
CA SER A 137 5.90 -0.53 9.39
C SER A 137 7.15 -0.86 8.57
N VAL A 138 8.15 0.06 8.51
CA VAL A 138 9.42 -0.21 7.80
C VAL A 138 10.06 -1.51 8.29
N PHE A 139 10.11 -1.73 9.61
CA PHE A 139 10.68 -2.96 10.17
C PHE A 139 9.77 -4.17 10.08
N ALA A 140 8.44 -3.97 10.13
CA ALA A 140 7.49 -5.08 10.07
C ALA A 140 7.37 -5.69 8.67
N ILE A 141 7.26 -4.84 7.62
CA ILE A 141 6.95 -5.29 6.26
C ILE A 141 8.11 -5.15 5.27
N GLY A 142 9.13 -4.34 5.60
CA GLY A 142 10.22 -4.04 4.67
C GLY A 142 11.18 -5.21 4.46
N THR A 143 11.15 -5.81 3.28
CA THR A 143 12.15 -6.82 2.86
C THR A 143 13.37 -6.16 2.21
N ASN A 144 13.15 -5.03 1.52
CA ASN A 144 14.17 -4.19 0.91
C ASN A 144 13.69 -2.74 0.96
N SER A 145 14.52 -1.82 1.43
CA SER A 145 14.21 -0.41 1.58
C SER A 145 15.15 0.46 0.77
N VAL A 146 14.63 1.60 0.33
CA VAL A 146 15.40 2.65 -0.35
C VAL A 146 15.22 3.94 0.43
N PHE A 147 16.32 4.53 0.89
CA PHE A 147 16.33 5.79 1.63
C PHE A 147 16.67 6.92 0.68
N LEU A 148 15.75 7.88 0.62
CA LEU A 148 15.87 9.08 -0.20
C LEU A 148 16.23 10.27 0.69
N ASP A 149 17.23 11.02 0.30
CA ASP A 149 17.60 12.27 0.96
C ASP A 149 16.98 13.47 0.25
N ALA A 150 16.34 14.35 1.04
CA ALA A 150 15.65 15.52 0.53
C ALA A 150 16.61 16.64 0.06
N GLU A 151 17.79 16.74 0.65
CA GLU A 151 18.78 17.77 0.30
C GLU A 151 19.51 17.41 -0.99
N THR A 152 20.09 16.23 -1.06
CA THR A 152 20.84 15.78 -2.23
C THR A 152 19.94 15.22 -3.34
N LYS A 153 18.66 14.97 -3.06
CA LYS A 153 17.66 14.35 -3.97
C LYS A 153 18.17 13.03 -4.56
N SER A 154 18.89 12.28 -3.74
CA SER A 154 19.54 11.04 -4.15
C SER A 154 19.22 9.88 -3.22
N ILE A 155 19.55 8.67 -3.66
CA ILE A 155 19.49 7.46 -2.83
C ILE A 155 20.71 7.45 -1.92
N ILE A 156 20.51 7.46 -0.60
CA ILE A 156 21.57 7.44 0.41
C ILE A 156 21.74 6.08 1.10
N GLY A 157 20.84 5.15 0.85
CA GLY A 157 20.91 3.78 1.36
C GLY A 157 19.86 2.88 0.76
N ARG A 158 20.19 1.60 0.62
CA ARG A 158 19.24 0.57 0.22
C ARG A 158 19.59 -0.78 0.81
N GLY A 159 18.60 -1.59 1.11
CA GLY A 159 18.77 -2.94 1.64
C GLY A 159 17.68 -3.31 2.65
N ASN A 160 17.83 -4.47 3.27
CA ASN A 160 16.92 -4.88 4.34
C ASN A 160 17.04 -3.91 5.53
N PRO A 161 15.93 -3.37 6.08
CA PRO A 161 15.98 -2.38 7.18
C PRO A 161 16.72 -2.87 8.41
N HIS A 162 16.57 -4.16 8.77
CA HIS A 162 17.25 -4.74 9.94
C HIS A 162 18.77 -4.84 9.75
N GLU A 163 19.21 -5.12 8.52
CA GLU A 163 20.64 -5.15 8.20
C GLU A 163 21.22 -3.73 8.12
N LEU A 164 20.47 -2.78 7.56
CA LEU A 164 20.87 -1.37 7.53
C LEU A 164 20.96 -0.75 8.92
N LEU A 165 20.12 -1.21 9.88
CA LEU A 165 20.25 -0.78 11.27
C LEU A 165 21.53 -1.27 11.93
N LYS A 166 21.95 -2.54 11.63
CA LYS A 166 23.21 -3.11 12.16
C LYS A 166 24.43 -2.45 11.54
N ASN A 167 24.40 -2.25 10.21
CA ASN A 167 25.51 -1.74 9.42
C ASN A 167 25.03 -0.57 8.53
N PRO A 168 24.77 0.61 9.12
CA PRO A 168 24.25 1.75 8.37
C PRO A 168 25.28 2.30 7.39
N PRO A 169 24.89 2.60 6.13
CA PRO A 169 25.80 3.11 5.10
C PRO A 169 26.30 4.53 5.41
N ASN A 170 25.54 5.31 6.17
CA ASN A 170 25.84 6.68 6.59
C ASN A 170 25.10 7.04 7.88
N GLU A 171 25.37 8.24 8.39
CA GLU A 171 24.79 8.74 9.64
C GLU A 171 23.30 9.07 9.48
N GLU A 172 22.87 9.55 8.32
CA GLU A 172 21.50 9.95 8.02
C GLU A 172 20.56 8.74 8.08
N VAL A 173 20.93 7.63 7.45
CA VAL A 173 20.18 6.37 7.51
C VAL A 173 20.14 5.84 8.95
N TYR A 174 21.24 5.91 9.67
CA TYR A 174 21.27 5.51 11.08
C TYR A 174 20.30 6.36 11.94
N LYS A 175 20.40 7.69 11.82
CA LYS A 175 19.51 8.61 12.54
C LYS A 175 18.04 8.36 12.23
N PHE A 176 17.71 8.13 10.96
CA PHE A 176 16.34 7.79 10.58
C PHE A 176 15.87 6.51 11.28
N LEU A 177 16.63 5.41 11.14
CA LEU A 177 16.25 4.10 11.69
C LEU A 177 16.23 4.05 13.22
N THR A 178 16.92 4.98 13.90
CA THR A 178 17.00 5.05 15.37
C THR A 178 16.22 6.23 15.97
N ARG A 179 15.43 6.95 15.17
CA ARG A 179 14.72 8.17 15.58
C ARG A 179 15.64 9.24 16.18
N GLY A 180 16.79 9.43 15.55
CA GLY A 180 17.75 10.46 15.97
C GLY A 180 18.66 10.05 17.15
N ALA A 181 18.68 8.80 17.58
CA ALA A 181 19.62 8.35 18.59
C ALA A 181 21.07 8.50 18.10
N GLU A 182 21.93 9.07 18.92
CA GLU A 182 23.34 9.15 18.61
C GLU A 182 23.99 7.75 18.67
N LYS A 183 24.90 7.47 17.74
CA LYS A 183 25.72 6.25 17.76
C LYS A 183 26.57 6.29 19.04
N LYS A 184 26.25 5.45 20.03
CA LYS A 184 27.16 5.25 21.16
C LYS A 184 28.45 4.68 20.59
N ASN A 185 29.50 5.49 20.53
CA ASN A 185 30.84 5.01 20.25
C ASN A 185 31.15 3.89 21.25
N ALA A 186 31.18 2.65 20.78
CA ALA A 186 31.72 1.56 21.56
C ALA A 186 33.20 1.87 21.79
N LYS A 187 33.55 2.14 23.05
CA LYS A 187 34.93 2.22 23.50
C LYS A 187 35.53 0.82 23.57
#